data_c30d8e715db07aa7200a7af03838d1fa
#
_entry.id   c30d8e715db07aa7200a7af03838d1fa
#
_cell.length_a   1.000
_cell.length_b   1.000
_cell.length_c   1.000
_cell.angle_alpha   90.00
_cell.angle_beta   90.00
_cell.angle_gamma   90.00
#
_symmetry.space_group_name_H-M   'P 1'
#
loop_
_entity.id
_entity.type
_entity.pdbx_description
1 polymer ?
#
loop_
_entity_poly.entity_id
_entity_poly.type
_entity_poly.pdbx_seq_one_letter_code
_entity_poly.pdbx_strand_id
1 'polypeptide(L)'
;MVFEYILKQNHIDPASDLTIDQNIDFGSTAAAFSEEKADYDFTVEFEPGATNLEKQGKGYVVASLGTDSGYVPYTAFSAKKSYISQHPEIIQGFTNALQKGMNYVASHTPEEIAQVIAP
;
A
#
# COMPACT_ATOMS: atom_id res chain seq x y z
N MET A 1 0.63 12.01 -1.86
CA MET A 1 1.83 12.06 -2.75
C MET A 1 1.68 11.16 -3.97
N VAL A 2 1.60 9.81 -3.85
CA VAL A 2 1.45 8.92 -5.04
C VAL A 2 0.13 9.21 -5.78
N PHE A 3 -0.98 9.29 -5.06
CA PHE A 3 -2.28 9.62 -5.64
C PHE A 3 -2.25 10.95 -6.40
N GLU A 4 -1.76 12.02 -5.78
CA GLU A 4 -1.63 13.34 -6.45
C GLU A 4 -0.68 13.31 -7.65
N TYR A 5 0.37 12.48 -7.61
CA TYR A 5 1.24 12.27 -8.75
C TYR A 5 0.47 11.67 -9.94
N ILE A 6 -0.33 10.64 -9.69
CA ILE A 6 -1.17 10.01 -10.73
C ILE A 6 -2.19 10.99 -11.29
N LEU A 7 -2.86 11.77 -10.44
CA LEU A 7 -3.79 12.82 -10.88
C LEU A 7 -3.10 13.80 -11.85
N LYS A 8 -1.93 14.31 -11.47
CA LYS A 8 -1.17 15.25 -12.30
C LYS A 8 -0.70 14.63 -13.61
N GLN A 9 -0.34 13.35 -13.64
CA GLN A 9 -0.01 12.65 -14.89
C GLN A 9 -1.22 12.55 -15.83
N ASN A 10 -2.43 12.60 -15.29
CA ASN A 10 -3.68 12.58 -16.05
C ASN A 10 -4.30 13.97 -16.23
N HIS A 11 -3.50 15.05 -16.05
CA HIS A 11 -3.93 16.44 -16.19
C HIS A 11 -5.06 16.87 -15.25
N ILE A 12 -5.17 16.23 -14.08
CA ILE A 12 -6.07 16.61 -13.00
C ILE A 12 -5.28 17.38 -11.96
N ASP A 13 -5.71 18.60 -11.65
CA ASP A 13 -5.09 19.40 -10.60
C ASP A 13 -5.72 19.06 -9.24
N PRO A 14 -4.98 18.40 -8.33
CA PRO A 14 -5.52 18.00 -7.03
C PRO A 14 -5.93 19.18 -6.12
N ALA A 15 -5.53 20.41 -6.46
CA ALA A 15 -5.87 21.59 -5.68
C ALA A 15 -7.15 22.29 -6.15
N SER A 16 -7.52 22.13 -7.42
CA SER A 16 -8.67 22.83 -8.03
C SER A 16 -9.80 21.90 -8.46
N ASP A 17 -9.49 20.67 -8.85
CA ASP A 17 -10.45 19.80 -9.51
C ASP A 17 -11.16 18.83 -8.55
N LEU A 18 -10.64 18.67 -7.34
CA LEU A 18 -11.23 17.81 -6.31
C LEU A 18 -10.90 18.30 -4.88
N THR A 19 -11.64 17.82 -3.92
CA THR A 19 -11.37 18.05 -2.50
C THR A 19 -10.73 16.81 -1.90
N ILE A 20 -9.50 16.94 -1.39
CA ILE A 20 -8.79 15.85 -0.72
C ILE A 20 -8.83 16.10 0.79
N ASP A 21 -9.58 15.27 1.53
CA ASP A 21 -9.57 15.29 2.99
C ASP A 21 -8.40 14.46 3.52
N GLN A 22 -7.50 15.11 4.25
CA GLN A 22 -6.33 14.50 4.89
C GLN A 22 -6.41 14.53 6.42
N ASN A 23 -7.57 14.87 6.97
CA ASN A 23 -7.76 15.00 8.42
C ASN A 23 -8.14 13.67 9.09
N ILE A 24 -8.40 12.62 8.30
CA ILE A 24 -8.72 11.29 8.82
C ILE A 24 -7.42 10.54 9.11
N ASP A 25 -7.32 9.99 10.32
CA ASP A 25 -6.17 9.21 10.72
C ASP A 25 -5.96 8.00 9.80
N PHE A 26 -4.69 7.72 9.49
CA PHE A 26 -4.28 6.53 8.77
C PHE A 26 -4.78 5.26 9.49
N GLY A 27 -5.50 4.41 8.79
CA GLY A 27 -6.15 3.22 9.34
C GLY A 27 -7.62 3.43 9.73
N SER A 28 -8.15 4.67 9.67
CA SER A 28 -9.56 4.99 9.90
C SER A 28 -10.31 5.37 8.62
N THR A 29 -9.62 5.46 7.50
CA THR A 29 -10.17 5.88 6.20
C THR A 29 -11.29 4.99 5.70
N ALA A 30 -11.13 3.67 5.76
CA ALA A 30 -12.17 2.71 5.40
C ALA A 30 -13.42 2.83 6.28
N ALA A 31 -13.26 3.06 7.58
CA ALA A 31 -14.37 3.26 8.49
C ALA A 31 -15.13 4.54 8.16
N ALA A 32 -14.41 5.65 7.97
CA ALA A 32 -15.00 6.93 7.60
C ALA A 32 -15.76 6.87 6.28
N PHE A 33 -15.18 6.22 5.26
CA PHE A 33 -15.84 6.00 3.96
C PHE A 33 -17.11 5.16 4.06
N SER A 34 -17.16 4.23 5.02
CA SER A 34 -18.29 3.30 5.22
C SER A 34 -19.48 3.90 5.99
N GLU A 35 -19.33 5.07 6.59
CA GLU A 35 -20.40 5.71 7.35
C GLU A 35 -21.59 6.11 6.43
N GLU A 36 -22.82 5.94 6.91
CA GLU A 36 -24.04 6.24 6.13
C GLU A 36 -24.16 7.72 5.73
N LYS A 37 -23.49 8.61 6.46
CA LYS A 37 -23.50 10.06 6.20
C LYS A 37 -22.20 10.55 5.57
N ALA A 38 -21.31 9.63 5.18
CA ALA A 38 -20.08 10.00 4.52
C ALA A 38 -20.34 10.65 3.17
N ASP A 39 -19.75 11.80 2.94
CA ASP A 39 -19.83 12.54 1.67
C ASP A 39 -18.50 12.38 0.92
N TYR A 40 -18.07 11.12 0.76
CA TYR A 40 -16.85 10.76 0.06
C TYR A 40 -17.17 9.92 -1.18
N ASP A 41 -16.78 10.41 -2.35
CA ASP A 41 -16.93 9.67 -3.60
C ASP A 41 -15.89 8.54 -3.70
N PHE A 42 -14.68 8.75 -3.16
CA PHE A 42 -13.53 7.83 -3.22
C PHE A 42 -12.77 7.79 -1.89
N THR A 43 -12.16 6.66 -1.61
CA THR A 43 -11.13 6.52 -0.57
C THR A 43 -9.89 5.85 -1.12
N VAL A 44 -8.74 6.14 -0.53
CA VAL A 44 -7.47 5.46 -0.83
C VAL A 44 -7.18 4.48 0.30
N GLU A 45 -7.20 3.21 -0.04
CA GLU A 45 -7.06 2.13 0.93
C GLU A 45 -5.90 1.19 0.60
N PHE A 46 -5.42 0.53 1.63
CA PHE A 46 -4.49 -0.60 1.51
C PHE A 46 -5.24 -1.93 1.60
N GLU A 47 -4.66 -2.96 1.02
CA GLU A 47 -5.14 -4.31 1.27
C GLU A 47 -4.78 -4.78 2.72
N PRO A 48 -5.67 -5.51 3.40
CA PRO A 48 -6.95 -6.06 2.95
C PRO A 48 -8.16 -5.12 3.12
N GLY A 49 -7.96 -3.84 3.44
CA GLY A 49 -9.01 -2.85 3.69
C GLY A 49 -9.93 -2.66 2.48
N ALA A 50 -9.35 -2.46 1.29
CA ALA A 50 -10.10 -2.28 0.05
C ALA A 50 -10.98 -3.50 -0.26
N THR A 51 -10.42 -4.71 -0.23
CA THR A 51 -11.19 -5.96 -0.42
C THR A 51 -12.30 -6.12 0.64
N ASN A 52 -12.09 -5.69 1.86
CA ASN A 52 -13.12 -5.78 2.91
C ASN A 52 -14.29 -4.81 2.63
N LEU A 53 -14.03 -3.62 2.12
CA LEU A 53 -15.08 -2.69 1.69
C LEU A 53 -15.95 -3.28 0.58
N GLU A 54 -15.35 -3.94 -0.41
CA GLU A 54 -16.09 -4.66 -1.45
C GLU A 54 -16.95 -5.79 -0.89
N LYS A 55 -16.39 -6.63 -0.02
CA LYS A 55 -17.14 -7.73 0.63
C LYS A 55 -18.31 -7.26 1.46
N GLN A 56 -18.23 -6.07 2.03
CA GLN A 56 -19.31 -5.43 2.79
C GLN A 56 -20.31 -4.68 1.90
N GLY A 57 -20.08 -4.59 0.59
CA GLY A 57 -20.92 -3.84 -0.34
C GLY A 57 -20.87 -2.32 -0.12
N LYS A 58 -19.79 -1.82 0.47
CA LYS A 58 -19.61 -0.39 0.79
C LYS A 58 -18.89 0.39 -0.30
N GLY A 59 -18.22 -0.31 -1.22
CA GLY A 59 -17.50 0.30 -2.33
C GLY A 59 -16.96 -0.75 -3.29
N TYR A 60 -16.25 -0.31 -4.31
CA TYR A 60 -15.58 -1.15 -5.31
C TYR A 60 -14.18 -0.68 -5.54
N VAL A 61 -13.23 -1.60 -5.72
CA VAL A 61 -11.88 -1.24 -6.17
C VAL A 61 -11.94 -0.82 -7.64
N VAL A 62 -11.67 0.44 -7.93
CA VAL A 62 -11.78 1.02 -9.28
C VAL A 62 -10.43 1.27 -9.93
N ALA A 63 -9.35 1.37 -9.16
CA ALA A 63 -8.00 1.58 -9.67
C ALA A 63 -6.96 1.08 -8.68
N SER A 64 -5.77 0.72 -9.18
CA SER A 64 -4.62 0.35 -8.37
C SER A 64 -3.54 1.42 -8.47
N LEU A 65 -3.28 2.14 -7.38
CA LEU A 65 -2.21 3.14 -7.34
C LEU A 65 -0.84 2.53 -7.63
N GLY A 66 -0.62 1.28 -7.24
CA GLY A 66 0.62 0.57 -7.51
C GLY A 66 0.84 0.28 -8.99
N THR A 67 -0.23 0.00 -9.74
CA THR A 67 -0.18 -0.19 -11.20
C THR A 67 -0.01 1.15 -11.91
N ASP A 68 -0.79 2.16 -11.53
CA ASP A 68 -0.87 3.43 -12.25
C ASP A 68 0.32 4.35 -11.97
N SER A 69 0.97 4.20 -10.82
CA SER A 69 2.17 4.99 -10.48
C SER A 69 3.43 4.55 -11.22
N GLY A 70 3.43 3.35 -11.82
CA GLY A 70 4.64 2.74 -12.34
C GLY A 70 5.60 2.33 -11.23
N TYR A 71 6.91 2.26 -11.54
CA TYR A 71 7.92 1.79 -10.58
C TYR A 71 8.34 2.93 -9.64
N VAL A 72 7.79 2.92 -8.43
CA VAL A 72 8.14 3.90 -7.38
C VAL A 72 8.61 3.19 -6.10
N PRO A 73 9.61 3.73 -5.37
CA PRO A 73 9.96 3.20 -4.05
C PRO A 73 8.84 3.53 -3.06
N TYR A 74 8.41 2.53 -2.29
CA TYR A 74 7.32 2.71 -1.33
C TYR A 74 7.81 2.67 0.12
N THR A 75 8.42 1.58 0.54
CA THR A 75 8.98 1.41 1.89
C THR A 75 10.42 0.95 1.82
N ALA A 76 11.17 1.18 2.90
CA ALA A 76 12.54 0.72 3.04
C ALA A 76 12.80 0.23 4.45
N PHE A 77 13.62 -0.80 4.57
CA PHE A 77 14.18 -1.21 5.86
C PHE A 77 15.37 -0.31 6.21
N SER A 78 15.42 0.13 7.45
CA SER A 78 16.49 0.99 7.95
C SER A 78 17.10 0.40 9.22
N ALA A 79 18.40 0.54 9.36
CA ALA A 79 19.12 0.16 10.57
C ALA A 79 20.13 1.27 10.97
N LYS A 80 20.42 1.38 12.26
CA LYS A 80 21.44 2.32 12.75
C LYS A 80 22.81 1.94 12.19
N LYS A 81 23.60 2.93 11.77
CA LYS A 81 24.98 2.69 11.26
C LYS A 81 25.84 1.91 12.25
N SER A 82 25.71 2.20 13.55
CA SER A 82 26.42 1.46 14.60
C SER A 82 26.03 -0.02 14.65
N TYR A 83 24.72 -0.32 14.49
CA TYR A 83 24.24 -1.70 14.47
C TYR A 83 24.77 -2.47 13.26
N ILE A 84 24.75 -1.83 12.08
CA ILE A 84 25.28 -2.43 10.84
C ILE A 84 26.77 -2.78 11.01
N SER A 85 27.55 -1.86 11.61
CA SER A 85 29.00 -2.09 11.84
C SER A 85 29.29 -3.17 12.88
N GLN A 86 28.42 -3.33 13.88
CA GLN A 86 28.62 -4.31 14.97
C GLN A 86 28.08 -5.70 14.62
N HIS A 87 27.12 -5.79 13.69
CA HIS A 87 26.40 -7.02 13.36
C HIS A 87 26.25 -7.22 11.84
N PRO A 88 27.33 -7.16 11.07
CA PRO A 88 27.26 -7.25 9.61
C PRO A 88 26.66 -8.59 9.15
N GLU A 89 26.92 -9.68 9.87
CA GLU A 89 26.38 -11.00 9.57
C GLU A 89 24.85 -11.06 9.71
N ILE A 90 24.28 -10.37 10.70
CA ILE A 90 22.81 -10.30 10.91
C ILE A 90 22.17 -9.49 9.77
N ILE A 91 22.77 -8.35 9.42
CA ILE A 91 22.30 -7.51 8.31
C ILE A 91 22.35 -8.29 6.99
N GLN A 92 23.45 -9.01 6.74
CA GLN A 92 23.57 -9.84 5.53
C GLN A 92 22.55 -10.98 5.53
N GLY A 93 22.36 -11.66 6.66
CA GLY A 93 21.34 -12.72 6.81
C GLY A 93 19.93 -12.19 6.55
N PHE A 94 19.59 -11.04 7.10
CA PHE A 94 18.30 -10.38 6.86
C PHE A 94 18.11 -10.03 5.37
N THR A 95 19.12 -9.43 4.74
CA THR A 95 19.06 -9.07 3.31
C THR A 95 18.92 -10.31 2.42
N ASN A 96 19.62 -11.39 2.73
CA ASN A 96 19.52 -12.65 2.02
C ASN A 96 18.10 -13.28 2.17
N ALA A 97 17.51 -13.17 3.37
CA ALA A 97 16.15 -13.68 3.61
C ALA A 97 15.11 -12.88 2.81
N LEU A 98 15.23 -11.55 2.76
CA LEU A 98 14.38 -10.70 1.91
C LEU A 98 14.50 -11.08 0.45
N GLN A 99 15.73 -11.22 -0.07
CA GLN A 99 15.95 -11.61 -1.46
C GLN A 99 15.32 -12.97 -1.78
N LYS A 100 15.45 -13.92 -0.85
CA LYS A 100 14.81 -15.23 -0.99
C LYS A 100 13.30 -15.15 -1.01
N GLY A 101 12.71 -14.32 -0.15
CA GLY A 101 11.26 -14.05 -0.14
C GLY A 101 10.78 -13.41 -1.45
N MET A 102 11.50 -12.40 -1.95
CA MET A 102 11.19 -11.76 -3.24
C MET A 102 11.25 -12.77 -4.41
N ASN A 103 12.25 -13.62 -4.44
CA ASN A 103 12.38 -14.66 -5.48
C ASN A 103 11.23 -15.67 -5.38
N TYR A 104 10.81 -16.03 -4.17
CA TYR A 104 9.66 -16.91 -3.96
C TYR A 104 8.38 -16.28 -4.53
N VAL A 105 8.07 -15.05 -4.16
CA VAL A 105 6.89 -14.32 -4.65
C VAL A 105 6.90 -14.20 -6.17
N ALA A 106 8.06 -13.93 -6.76
CA ALA A 106 8.20 -13.79 -8.22
C ALA A 106 7.98 -15.09 -9.00
N SER A 107 8.08 -16.26 -8.35
CA SER A 107 8.04 -17.58 -9.01
C SER A 107 6.85 -18.46 -8.60
N HIS A 108 5.98 -17.98 -7.70
CA HIS A 108 4.84 -18.75 -7.20
C HIS A 108 3.52 -18.03 -7.44
N THR A 109 2.44 -18.79 -7.46
CA THR A 109 1.08 -18.27 -7.63
C THR A 109 0.60 -17.56 -6.36
N PRO A 110 -0.40 -16.65 -6.44
CA PRO A 110 -1.00 -16.03 -5.28
C PRO A 110 -1.52 -17.06 -4.25
N GLU A 111 -2.06 -18.19 -4.70
CA GLU A 111 -2.57 -19.26 -3.85
C GLU A 111 -1.45 -19.94 -3.06
N GLU A 112 -0.32 -20.23 -3.70
CA GLU A 112 0.86 -20.81 -3.03
C GLU A 112 1.46 -19.82 -2.02
N ILE A 113 1.52 -18.54 -2.37
CA ILE A 113 1.98 -17.48 -1.46
C ILE A 113 1.04 -17.39 -0.25
N ALA A 114 -0.28 -17.40 -0.49
CA ALA A 114 -1.28 -17.34 0.58
C ALA A 114 -1.14 -18.52 1.57
N GLN A 115 -0.84 -19.73 1.09
CA GLN A 115 -0.61 -20.90 1.94
C GLN A 115 0.59 -20.74 2.89
N VAL A 116 1.63 -19.98 2.46
CA VAL A 116 2.83 -19.78 3.28
C VAL A 116 2.62 -18.69 4.34
N ILE A 117 1.83 -17.65 4.02
CA ILE A 117 1.61 -16.50 4.93
C ILE A 117 0.34 -16.61 5.76
N ALA A 118 -0.58 -17.51 5.42
CA ALA A 118 -1.77 -17.76 6.22
C ALA A 118 -1.36 -18.41 7.57
N PRO A 119 -1.97 -18.01 8.71
CA PRO A 119 -1.70 -18.59 10.00
C PRO A 119 -2.21 -20.03 10.12
#